data_45cfdc4d2fcb4bdc9522e4b9f37cecf7
#
_entry.id   45cfdc4d2fcb4bdc9522e4b9f37cecf7
#
_cell.length_a   1.000
_cell.length_b   1.000
_cell.length_c   1.000
_cell.angle_alpha   90.00
_cell.angle_beta   90.00
_cell.angle_gamma   90.00
#
_symmetry.space_group_name_H-M   'P 1'
#
loop_
_entity.id
_entity.type
_entity.pdbx_description
1 polymer ?
#
loop_
_entity_poly.entity_id
_entity_poly.type
_entity_poly.pdbx_seq_one_letter_code
_entity_poly.pdbx_strand_id
1 'polypeptide(L)'
;MEKRSKIFTPLDLQRIFGVSYETARKFILRHVKEGFIIKLKKGLYSLEVYLPSELEIANRVYSPSYVSLEYALMLYSIIPDTVYTITSVAAKSTREFVINNISYTYSKIKKNAFRGYLRKSVEGNIVLVAEPEKAFIDYLYFVDLGQKTVYDRIDVNKLSKNKLIEHAKLFKRKSLVKLVNKIYDQSRRNKTVIY
;
A
#
# COMPACT_ATOMS: atom_id res chain seq x y z
N MET A 1 -20.67 0.54 -17.60
CA MET A 1 -21.04 1.31 -16.40
C MET A 1 -19.76 1.64 -15.63
N GLU A 2 -19.36 2.90 -15.58
CA GLU A 2 -18.26 3.33 -14.72
C GLU A 2 -18.66 3.05 -13.27
N LYS A 3 -17.89 2.17 -12.59
CA LYS A 3 -18.08 1.92 -11.17
C LYS A 3 -17.69 3.19 -10.42
N ARG A 4 -18.69 3.94 -9.94
CA ARG A 4 -18.46 5.12 -9.11
C ARG A 4 -17.68 4.72 -7.86
N SER A 5 -16.63 5.47 -7.54
CA SER A 5 -15.87 5.28 -6.30
C SER A 5 -16.81 5.26 -5.11
N LYS A 6 -16.67 4.24 -4.27
CA LYS A 6 -17.45 4.11 -3.03
C LYS A 6 -17.03 5.13 -1.96
N ILE A 7 -15.94 5.85 -2.22
CA ILE A 7 -15.36 6.86 -1.32
C ILE A 7 -15.63 8.24 -1.90
N PHE A 8 -16.17 9.14 -1.07
CA PHE A 8 -16.58 10.48 -1.45
C PHE A 8 -16.15 11.56 -0.44
N THR A 9 -16.19 12.79 -0.90
CA THR A 9 -15.92 14.00 -0.12
C THR A 9 -17.18 14.89 -0.05
N PRO A 10 -17.23 15.88 0.85
CA PRO A 10 -18.32 16.87 0.82
C PRO A 10 -18.45 17.61 -0.50
N LEU A 11 -17.33 17.85 -1.20
CA LEU A 11 -17.32 18.47 -2.54
C LEU A 11 -17.99 17.58 -3.60
N ASP A 12 -17.86 16.26 -3.47
CA ASP A 12 -18.52 15.34 -4.40
C ASP A 12 -20.04 15.40 -4.22
N LEU A 13 -20.53 15.44 -2.98
CA LEU A 13 -21.96 15.61 -2.71
C LEU A 13 -22.47 16.99 -3.18
N GLN A 14 -21.70 18.06 -2.95
CA GLN A 14 -22.02 19.39 -3.46
C GLN A 14 -22.22 19.36 -4.99
N ARG A 15 -21.31 18.72 -5.72
CA ARG A 15 -21.38 18.63 -7.19
C ARG A 15 -22.53 17.76 -7.68
N ILE A 16 -22.78 16.63 -7.02
CA ILE A 16 -23.82 15.68 -7.42
C ILE A 16 -25.22 16.22 -7.17
N PHE A 17 -25.43 16.86 -6.02
CA PHE A 17 -26.78 17.30 -5.57
C PHE A 17 -27.04 18.80 -5.77
N GLY A 18 -26.08 19.58 -6.25
CA GLY A 18 -26.25 21.02 -6.47
C GLY A 18 -26.46 21.83 -5.16
N VAL A 19 -26.03 21.30 -4.01
CA VAL A 19 -26.21 21.94 -2.70
C VAL A 19 -24.97 22.73 -2.29
N SER A 20 -25.08 23.59 -1.25
CA SER A 20 -23.90 24.27 -0.71
C SER A 20 -22.94 23.27 -0.02
N TYR A 21 -21.64 23.62 0.03
CA TYR A 21 -20.66 22.82 0.76
C TYR A 21 -21.05 22.60 2.22
N GLU A 22 -21.58 23.63 2.87
CA GLU A 22 -21.99 23.57 4.27
C GLU A 22 -23.20 22.64 4.46
N THR A 23 -24.14 22.65 3.51
CA THR A 23 -25.28 21.70 3.51
C THR A 23 -24.80 20.27 3.35
N ALA A 24 -23.92 20.01 2.39
CA ALA A 24 -23.32 18.69 2.18
C ALA A 24 -22.56 18.21 3.43
N ARG A 25 -21.79 19.10 4.05
CA ARG A 25 -21.04 18.79 5.28
C ARG A 25 -21.96 18.45 6.45
N LYS A 26 -23.01 19.26 6.69
CA LYS A 26 -24.01 19.01 7.77
C LYS A 26 -24.73 17.69 7.54
N PHE A 27 -25.13 17.41 6.30
CA PHE A 27 -25.72 16.13 5.92
C PHE A 27 -24.80 14.95 6.29
N ILE A 28 -23.54 14.99 5.86
CA ILE A 28 -22.57 13.94 6.17
C ILE A 28 -22.41 13.75 7.69
N LEU A 29 -22.23 14.83 8.44
CA LEU A 29 -22.00 14.75 9.88
C LEU A 29 -23.21 14.15 10.63
N ARG A 30 -24.44 14.45 10.20
CA ARG A 30 -25.64 13.84 10.74
C ARG A 30 -25.65 12.32 10.48
N HIS A 31 -25.45 11.90 9.23
CA HIS A 31 -25.49 10.48 8.86
C HIS A 31 -24.28 9.68 9.37
N VAL A 32 -23.16 10.32 9.69
CA VAL A 32 -22.07 9.67 10.44
C VAL A 32 -22.52 9.34 11.86
N LYS A 33 -23.27 10.22 12.53
CA LYS A 33 -23.83 9.95 13.87
C LYS A 33 -24.87 8.83 13.85
N GLU A 34 -25.62 8.73 12.79
CA GLU A 34 -26.66 7.70 12.56
C GLU A 34 -26.07 6.36 12.07
N GLY A 35 -24.78 6.30 11.75
CA GLY A 35 -24.10 5.09 11.29
C GLY A 35 -24.24 4.76 9.79
N PHE A 36 -25.00 5.54 9.02
CA PHE A 36 -25.15 5.31 7.57
C PHE A 36 -23.92 5.71 6.74
N ILE A 37 -23.13 6.64 7.27
CA ILE A 37 -21.89 7.11 6.65
C ILE A 37 -20.72 6.82 7.59
N ILE A 38 -19.68 6.17 7.05
CA ILE A 38 -18.43 5.91 7.76
C ILE A 38 -17.43 6.99 7.41
N LYS A 39 -16.82 7.57 8.43
CA LYS A 39 -15.71 8.51 8.30
C LYS A 39 -14.41 7.75 8.19
N LEU A 40 -13.80 7.73 7.00
CA LEU A 40 -12.48 7.13 6.78
C LEU A 40 -11.35 8.02 7.33
N LYS A 41 -11.47 9.33 7.11
CA LYS A 41 -10.66 10.40 7.73
C LYS A 41 -11.37 11.73 7.59
N LYS A 42 -10.80 12.82 8.11
CA LYS A 42 -11.34 14.18 7.89
C LYS A 42 -11.47 14.47 6.39
N GLY A 43 -12.71 14.72 5.95
CA GLY A 43 -13.04 15.06 4.56
C GLY A 43 -13.12 13.85 3.61
N LEU A 44 -13.06 12.62 4.09
CA LEU A 44 -13.17 11.41 3.27
C LEU A 44 -14.11 10.41 3.94
N TYR A 45 -15.14 9.98 3.21
CA TYR A 45 -16.25 9.21 3.73
C TYR A 45 -16.65 8.08 2.78
N SER A 46 -17.36 7.09 3.30
CA SER A 46 -18.00 6.02 2.55
C SER A 46 -19.39 5.74 3.09
N LEU A 47 -20.28 5.14 2.30
CA LEU A 47 -21.52 4.59 2.79
C LEU A 47 -21.23 3.27 3.52
N GLU A 48 -21.91 3.03 4.64
CA GLU A 48 -21.78 1.77 5.38
C GLU A 48 -22.17 0.56 4.53
N VAL A 49 -23.27 0.66 3.79
CA VAL A 49 -23.78 -0.42 2.91
C VAL A 49 -22.85 -0.74 1.74
N TYR A 50 -21.94 0.15 1.38
CA TYR A 50 -20.99 -0.01 0.26
C TYR A 50 -19.55 0.25 0.71
N LEU A 51 -19.08 -0.48 1.71
CA LEU A 51 -17.70 -0.35 2.16
C LEU A 51 -16.72 -0.62 1.00
N PRO A 52 -15.74 0.27 0.80
CA PRO A 52 -14.65 0.02 -0.12
C PRO A 52 -13.76 -1.10 0.42
N SER A 53 -13.02 -1.77 -0.47
CA SER A 53 -12.00 -2.72 -0.04
C SER A 53 -10.89 -2.00 0.75
N GLU A 54 -10.20 -2.75 1.62
CA GLU A 54 -9.08 -2.23 2.41
C GLU A 54 -8.00 -1.61 1.53
N LEU A 55 -7.73 -2.22 0.37
CA LEU A 55 -6.73 -1.71 -0.58
C LEU A 55 -7.19 -0.41 -1.26
N GLU A 56 -8.49 -0.26 -1.52
CA GLU A 56 -9.05 1.00 -2.03
C GLU A 56 -8.94 2.10 -0.97
N ILE A 57 -9.26 1.80 0.29
CA ILE A 57 -9.08 2.72 1.42
C ILE A 57 -7.61 3.14 1.51
N ALA A 58 -6.66 2.19 1.46
CA ALA A 58 -5.24 2.47 1.52
C ALA A 58 -4.79 3.49 0.46
N ASN A 59 -5.21 3.31 -0.80
CA ASN A 59 -4.83 4.23 -1.87
C ASN A 59 -5.51 5.61 -1.77
N ARG A 60 -6.70 5.69 -1.16
CA ARG A 60 -7.48 6.93 -1.09
C ARG A 60 -7.18 7.77 0.15
N VAL A 61 -6.89 7.11 1.28
CA VAL A 61 -6.67 7.81 2.55
C VAL A 61 -5.39 8.64 2.51
N TYR A 62 -4.34 8.18 1.86
CA TYR A 62 -3.09 8.94 1.74
C TYR A 62 -2.50 8.84 0.32
N SER A 63 -2.84 9.78 -0.54
CA SER A 63 -2.43 9.82 -1.95
C SER A 63 -1.41 10.94 -2.21
N PRO A 64 -0.41 10.76 -3.11
CA PRO A 64 -0.13 9.52 -3.85
C PRO A 64 0.61 8.47 -3.01
N SER A 65 0.11 7.24 -3.05
CA SER A 65 0.73 6.08 -2.42
C SER A 65 0.38 4.81 -3.22
N TYR A 66 1.09 3.72 -2.96
CA TYR A 66 0.72 2.39 -3.43
C TYR A 66 1.01 1.36 -2.34
N VAL A 67 0.23 0.28 -2.30
CA VAL A 67 0.43 -0.84 -1.37
C VAL A 67 1.74 -1.52 -1.69
N SER A 68 2.59 -1.74 -0.68
CA SER A 68 3.94 -2.28 -0.81
C SER A 68 4.40 -2.91 0.49
N LEU A 69 5.70 -3.20 0.61
CA LEU A 69 6.29 -3.75 1.83
C LEU A 69 5.66 -5.11 2.20
N GLU A 70 5.50 -5.39 3.49
CA GLU A 70 5.06 -6.68 4.01
C GLU A 70 3.70 -7.12 3.45
N TYR A 71 2.74 -6.20 3.36
CA TYR A 71 1.41 -6.54 2.85
C TYR A 71 1.46 -6.99 1.38
N ALA A 72 2.21 -6.30 0.55
CA ALA A 72 2.39 -6.70 -0.84
C ALA A 72 3.21 -8.00 -0.96
N LEU A 73 4.23 -8.21 -0.11
CA LEU A 73 4.99 -9.46 -0.07
C LEU A 73 4.10 -10.65 0.28
N MET A 74 3.18 -10.49 1.24
CA MET A 74 2.16 -11.48 1.57
C MET A 74 1.22 -11.75 0.38
N LEU A 75 0.70 -10.69 -0.28
CA LEU A 75 -0.19 -10.84 -1.45
C LEU A 75 0.45 -11.64 -2.60
N TYR A 76 1.78 -11.57 -2.73
CA TYR A 76 2.54 -12.34 -3.72
C TYR A 76 3.07 -13.68 -3.16
N SER A 77 2.72 -14.02 -1.91
CA SER A 77 3.24 -15.21 -1.22
C SER A 77 4.77 -15.28 -1.25
N ILE A 78 5.45 -14.13 -1.16
CA ILE A 78 6.90 -14.03 -1.04
C ILE A 78 7.33 -14.27 0.41
N ILE A 79 6.50 -13.86 1.37
CA ILE A 79 6.58 -14.22 2.78
C ILE A 79 5.38 -15.09 3.16
N PRO A 80 5.54 -16.09 4.04
CA PRO A 80 4.45 -16.96 4.47
C PRO A 80 3.56 -16.32 5.55
N ASP A 81 4.02 -15.23 6.17
CA ASP A 81 3.39 -14.61 7.32
C ASP A 81 2.11 -13.87 6.91
N THR A 82 1.07 -13.96 7.75
CA THR A 82 -0.14 -13.15 7.59
C THR A 82 0.11 -11.73 8.10
N VAL A 83 -0.15 -10.73 7.27
CA VAL A 83 0.04 -9.32 7.58
C VAL A 83 -1.31 -8.63 7.68
N TYR A 84 -1.68 -8.16 8.87
CA TYR A 84 -2.97 -7.49 9.12
C TYR A 84 -2.92 -5.98 8.85
N THR A 85 -1.74 -5.37 8.98
CA THR A 85 -1.55 -3.94 8.69
C THR A 85 -1.39 -3.74 7.19
N ILE A 86 -2.20 -2.85 6.60
CA ILE A 86 -2.05 -2.50 5.20
C ILE A 86 -0.85 -1.55 5.05
N THR A 87 0.27 -2.11 4.64
CA THR A 87 1.51 -1.33 4.46
C THR A 87 1.59 -0.74 3.07
N SER A 88 1.96 0.53 2.99
CA SER A 88 2.10 1.29 1.74
C SER A 88 3.36 2.15 1.76
N VAL A 89 3.80 2.57 0.59
CA VAL A 89 4.83 3.60 0.45
C VAL A 89 4.28 4.85 -0.20
N ALA A 90 4.85 5.99 0.16
CA ALA A 90 4.49 7.30 -0.36
C ALA A 90 5.73 8.15 -0.63
N ALA A 91 5.60 9.12 -1.56
CA ALA A 91 6.64 10.14 -1.78
C ALA A 91 6.53 11.32 -0.79
N LYS A 92 5.54 11.29 0.10
CA LYS A 92 5.26 12.26 1.16
C LYS A 92 5.76 11.73 2.52
N SER A 93 5.51 12.48 3.58
CA SER A 93 5.86 12.11 4.96
C SER A 93 5.23 10.78 5.37
N THR A 94 5.93 10.04 6.23
CA THR A 94 5.41 8.85 6.89
C THR A 94 4.15 9.19 7.68
N ARG A 95 3.12 8.34 7.59
CA ARG A 95 1.82 8.50 8.26
C ARG A 95 1.24 7.15 8.63
N GLU A 96 0.37 7.18 9.62
CA GLU A 96 -0.42 6.04 10.05
C GLU A 96 -1.88 6.48 10.27
N PHE A 97 -2.81 5.60 9.97
CA PHE A 97 -4.25 5.77 10.21
C PHE A 97 -4.82 4.45 10.71
N VAL A 98 -5.75 4.53 11.65
CA VAL A 98 -6.58 3.40 12.06
C VAL A 98 -8.01 3.68 11.60
N ILE A 99 -8.55 2.78 10.78
CA ILE A 99 -9.89 2.90 10.20
C ILE A 99 -10.58 1.55 10.37
N ASN A 100 -11.72 1.51 11.04
CA ASN A 100 -12.45 0.27 11.32
C ASN A 100 -11.56 -0.84 11.92
N ASN A 101 -10.76 -0.49 12.91
CA ASN A 101 -9.78 -1.37 13.60
C ASN A 101 -8.67 -1.94 12.71
N ILE A 102 -8.51 -1.45 11.48
CA ILE A 102 -7.42 -1.82 10.58
C ILE A 102 -6.38 -0.71 10.55
N SER A 103 -5.11 -1.06 10.73
CA SER A 103 -3.98 -0.12 10.62
C SER A 103 -3.55 0.03 9.16
N TYR A 104 -3.38 1.28 8.73
CA TYR A 104 -2.86 1.68 7.43
C TYR A 104 -1.59 2.48 7.63
N THR A 105 -0.44 1.94 7.23
CA THR A 105 0.85 2.61 7.39
C THR A 105 1.41 3.04 6.04
N TYR A 106 2.02 4.22 6.01
CA TYR A 106 2.62 4.82 4.82
C TYR A 106 4.04 5.23 5.14
N SER A 107 4.99 4.52 4.59
CA SER A 107 6.41 4.79 4.76
C SER A 107 6.93 5.68 3.64
N LYS A 108 7.67 6.75 4.00
CA LYS A 108 8.26 7.66 3.01
C LYS A 108 9.42 6.98 2.30
N ILE A 109 9.39 7.00 0.95
CA ILE A 109 10.53 6.63 0.12
C ILE A 109 11.03 7.81 -0.70
N LYS A 110 12.21 7.68 -1.31
CA LYS A 110 12.78 8.69 -2.21
C LYS A 110 11.86 8.89 -3.42
N LYS A 111 11.65 10.14 -3.82
CA LYS A 111 10.78 10.50 -4.96
C LYS A 111 11.16 9.76 -6.25
N ASN A 112 12.46 9.61 -6.53
CA ASN A 112 12.95 8.89 -7.72
C ASN A 112 12.63 7.38 -7.68
N ALA A 113 12.44 6.80 -6.49
CA ALA A 113 12.08 5.40 -6.29
C ALA A 113 10.55 5.18 -6.26
N PHE A 114 9.74 6.25 -6.30
CA PHE A 114 8.28 6.16 -6.30
C PHE A 114 7.74 5.79 -7.70
N ARG A 115 7.98 4.54 -8.10
CA ARG A 115 7.57 3.90 -9.37
C ARG A 115 7.63 2.38 -9.23
N GLY A 116 7.25 1.61 -10.26
CA GLY A 116 7.24 0.14 -10.23
C GLY A 116 6.02 -0.42 -9.49
N TYR A 117 4.87 0.23 -9.66
CA TYR A 117 3.57 -0.23 -9.19
C TYR A 117 2.59 -0.37 -10.34
N LEU A 118 1.64 -1.27 -10.17
CA LEU A 118 0.65 -1.64 -11.17
C LEU A 118 -0.76 -1.27 -10.71
N ARG A 119 -1.63 -1.07 -11.67
CA ARG A 119 -3.07 -1.03 -11.44
C ARG A 119 -3.59 -2.46 -11.42
N LYS A 120 -4.08 -2.91 -10.27
CA LYS A 120 -4.73 -4.21 -10.12
C LYS A 120 -6.22 -4.03 -9.89
N SER A 121 -7.04 -4.87 -10.50
CA SER A 121 -8.44 -4.97 -10.15
C SER A 121 -8.58 -5.91 -8.96
N VAL A 122 -9.07 -5.39 -7.84
CA VAL A 122 -9.37 -6.15 -6.62
C VAL A 122 -10.84 -5.88 -6.28
N GLU A 123 -11.65 -6.94 -6.23
CA GLU A 123 -13.10 -6.84 -6.00
C GLU A 123 -13.80 -5.83 -6.95
N GLY A 124 -13.26 -5.73 -8.18
CA GLY A 124 -13.75 -4.82 -9.21
C GLY A 124 -13.37 -3.35 -9.05
N ASN A 125 -12.53 -2.99 -8.08
CA ASN A 125 -11.95 -1.66 -7.91
C ASN A 125 -10.49 -1.65 -8.36
N ILE A 126 -10.04 -0.52 -8.93
CA ILE A 126 -8.64 -0.36 -9.34
C ILE A 126 -7.84 0.13 -8.15
N VAL A 127 -6.84 -0.65 -7.74
CA VAL A 127 -5.89 -0.34 -6.67
C VAL A 127 -4.47 -0.29 -7.19
N LEU A 128 -3.63 0.54 -6.58
CA LEU A 128 -2.21 0.65 -6.89
C LEU A 128 -1.43 -0.24 -5.94
N VAL A 129 -0.72 -1.22 -6.49
CA VAL A 129 0.09 -2.18 -5.73
C VAL A 129 1.47 -2.29 -6.38
N ALA A 130 2.53 -2.33 -5.58
CA ALA A 130 3.89 -2.55 -6.07
C ALA A 130 3.98 -3.83 -6.91
N GLU A 131 4.84 -3.86 -7.93
CA GLU A 131 5.28 -5.12 -8.53
C GLU A 131 5.98 -5.99 -7.48
N PRO A 132 6.02 -7.33 -7.63
CA PRO A 132 6.64 -8.22 -6.63
C PRO A 132 8.07 -7.81 -6.27
N GLU A 133 8.90 -7.56 -7.28
CA GLU A 133 10.29 -7.14 -7.10
C GLU A 133 10.38 -5.74 -6.46
N LYS A 134 9.45 -4.85 -6.82
CA LYS A 134 9.42 -3.50 -6.23
C LYS A 134 9.01 -3.54 -4.76
N ALA A 135 7.99 -4.34 -4.41
CA ALA A 135 7.57 -4.53 -3.01
C ALA A 135 8.75 -5.04 -2.16
N PHE A 136 9.51 -6.00 -2.69
CA PHE A 136 10.67 -6.55 -2.02
C PHE A 136 11.79 -5.52 -1.86
N ILE A 137 12.08 -4.71 -2.88
CA ILE A 137 13.10 -3.67 -2.78
C ILE A 137 12.67 -2.52 -1.86
N ASP A 138 11.39 -2.13 -1.87
CA ASP A 138 10.87 -1.16 -0.91
C ASP A 138 11.07 -1.65 0.54
N TYR A 139 10.78 -2.92 0.81
CA TYR A 139 11.02 -3.54 2.10
C TYR A 139 12.51 -3.57 2.46
N LEU A 140 13.39 -4.05 1.57
CA LEU A 140 14.83 -4.10 1.81
C LEU A 140 15.46 -2.73 1.97
N TYR A 141 14.88 -1.67 1.41
CA TYR A 141 15.34 -0.31 1.66
C TYR A 141 15.23 0.07 3.14
N PHE A 142 14.13 -0.31 3.82
CA PHE A 142 13.99 -0.06 5.26
C PHE A 142 14.84 -1.00 6.11
N VAL A 143 15.15 -2.19 5.61
CA VAL A 143 16.16 -3.07 6.23
C VAL A 143 17.56 -2.46 6.14
N ASP A 144 17.94 -1.93 4.97
CA ASP A 144 19.23 -1.26 4.73
C ASP A 144 19.37 0.05 5.54
N LEU A 145 18.26 0.64 5.97
CA LEU A 145 18.24 1.77 6.90
C LEU A 145 18.27 1.35 8.39
N GLY A 146 18.27 0.04 8.70
CA GLY A 146 18.19 -0.46 10.07
C GLY A 146 16.82 -0.27 10.73
N GLN A 147 15.77 0.00 9.96
CA GLN A 147 14.41 0.24 10.48
C GLN A 147 13.54 -1.01 10.46
N LYS A 148 13.97 -2.06 9.79
CA LYS A 148 13.31 -3.37 9.72
C LYS A 148 14.36 -4.49 9.76
N THR A 149 13.93 -5.67 10.19
CA THR A 149 14.74 -6.90 10.14
C THR A 149 14.39 -7.72 8.90
N VAL A 150 15.30 -8.53 8.41
CA VAL A 150 15.03 -9.46 7.31
C VAL A 150 14.15 -10.60 7.82
N TYR A 151 13.11 -10.97 7.09
CA TYR A 151 12.35 -12.18 7.38
C TYR A 151 13.23 -13.43 7.16
N ASP A 152 13.10 -14.41 8.04
CA ASP A 152 13.88 -15.67 7.94
C ASP A 152 13.45 -16.51 6.74
N ARG A 153 12.16 -16.43 6.38
CA ARG A 153 11.54 -17.20 5.29
C ARG A 153 11.04 -16.30 4.18
N ILE A 154 11.88 -16.10 3.16
CA ILE A 154 11.55 -15.32 1.96
C ILE A 154 11.72 -16.21 0.72
N ASP A 155 10.68 -16.33 -0.10
CA ASP A 155 10.75 -17.02 -1.37
C ASP A 155 11.19 -16.09 -2.50
N VAL A 156 12.50 -15.90 -2.64
CA VAL A 156 13.07 -15.05 -3.72
C VAL A 156 13.01 -15.71 -5.11
N ASN A 157 12.63 -17.00 -5.23
CA ASN A 157 12.59 -17.67 -6.54
C ASN A 157 11.48 -17.14 -7.44
N LYS A 158 10.49 -16.50 -6.84
CA LYS A 158 9.41 -15.81 -7.55
C LYS A 158 9.84 -14.45 -8.12
N LEU A 159 11.08 -14.02 -7.85
CA LEU A 159 11.57 -12.69 -8.14
C LEU A 159 12.67 -12.72 -9.21
N SER A 160 12.64 -11.79 -10.14
CA SER A 160 13.69 -11.60 -11.13
C SER A 160 14.85 -10.79 -10.55
N LYS A 161 16.08 -11.40 -10.51
CA LYS A 161 17.28 -10.71 -10.01
C LYS A 161 17.56 -9.40 -10.76
N ASN A 162 17.36 -9.40 -12.08
CA ASN A 162 17.61 -8.22 -12.90
C ASN A 162 16.67 -7.06 -12.51
N LYS A 163 15.36 -7.33 -12.35
CA LYS A 163 14.39 -6.33 -11.90
C LYS A 163 14.68 -5.85 -10.48
N LEU A 164 15.10 -6.75 -9.58
CA LEU A 164 15.49 -6.37 -8.21
C LEU A 164 16.64 -5.34 -8.24
N ILE A 165 17.68 -5.60 -9.02
CA ILE A 165 18.82 -4.68 -9.15
C ILE A 165 18.40 -3.36 -9.80
N GLU A 166 17.54 -3.40 -10.81
CA GLU A 166 16.99 -2.20 -11.46
C GLU A 166 16.26 -1.32 -10.45
N HIS A 167 15.33 -1.87 -9.69
CA HIS A 167 14.59 -1.13 -8.66
C HIS A 167 15.50 -0.65 -7.52
N ALA A 168 16.50 -1.44 -7.09
CA ALA A 168 17.44 -1.04 -6.04
C ALA A 168 18.28 0.18 -6.44
N LYS A 169 18.69 0.28 -7.69
CA LYS A 169 19.45 1.44 -8.23
C LYS A 169 18.68 2.76 -8.11
N LEU A 170 17.34 2.73 -8.14
CA LEU A 170 16.49 3.93 -7.98
C LEU A 170 16.70 4.64 -6.63
N PHE A 171 17.07 3.89 -5.60
CA PHE A 171 17.33 4.43 -4.27
C PHE A 171 18.70 5.09 -4.13
N LYS A 172 19.61 4.93 -5.13
CA LYS A 172 20.97 5.49 -5.12
C LYS A 172 21.74 5.13 -3.84
N ARG A 173 21.68 3.86 -3.42
CA ARG A 173 22.38 3.31 -2.25
C ARG A 173 23.12 2.03 -2.64
N LYS A 174 24.47 2.08 -2.59
CA LYS A 174 25.32 0.92 -2.90
C LYS A 174 25.12 -0.24 -1.89
N SER A 175 24.82 0.10 -0.61
CA SER A 175 24.53 -0.88 0.45
C SER A 175 23.28 -1.71 0.12
N LEU A 176 22.21 -1.08 -0.36
CA LEU A 176 20.97 -1.78 -0.76
C LEU A 176 21.26 -2.79 -1.89
N VAL A 177 22.02 -2.41 -2.91
CA VAL A 177 22.37 -3.33 -4.01
C VAL A 177 23.20 -4.52 -3.50
N LYS A 178 24.14 -4.29 -2.57
CA LYS A 178 24.91 -5.36 -1.92
C LYS A 178 23.99 -6.28 -1.10
N LEU A 179 23.06 -5.71 -0.34
CA LEU A 179 22.08 -6.46 0.46
C LEU A 179 21.20 -7.37 -0.41
N VAL A 180 20.68 -6.84 -1.52
CA VAL A 180 19.88 -7.61 -2.50
C VAL A 180 20.67 -8.82 -3.02
N ASN A 181 21.91 -8.61 -3.47
CA ASN A 181 22.74 -9.71 -3.97
C ASN A 181 22.98 -10.76 -2.87
N LYS A 182 23.33 -10.32 -1.65
CA LYS A 182 23.56 -11.22 -0.51
C LYS A 182 22.35 -12.10 -0.23
N ILE A 183 21.14 -11.50 -0.09
CA ILE A 183 19.92 -12.25 0.23
C ILE A 183 19.53 -13.19 -0.91
N TYR A 184 19.61 -12.71 -2.16
CA TYR A 184 19.27 -13.52 -3.32
C TYR A 184 20.18 -14.75 -3.46
N ASP A 185 21.50 -14.57 -3.27
CA ASP A 185 22.46 -15.65 -3.41
C ASP A 185 22.40 -16.62 -2.22
N GLN A 186 22.13 -16.14 -0.99
CA GLN A 186 21.94 -16.99 0.19
C GLN A 186 20.68 -17.88 0.07
N SER A 187 19.57 -17.31 -0.36
CA SER A 187 18.30 -18.06 -0.50
C SER A 187 18.43 -19.18 -1.55
N ARG A 188 19.25 -19.02 -2.58
CA ARG A 188 19.51 -20.09 -3.55
C ARG A 188 20.39 -21.20 -3.00
N ARG A 189 21.38 -20.86 -2.16
CA ARG A 189 22.28 -21.87 -1.53
C ARG A 189 21.54 -22.75 -0.54
N ASN A 190 20.64 -22.18 0.26
CA ASN A 190 19.87 -22.94 1.26
C ASN A 190 18.90 -23.97 0.64
N LYS A 191 18.53 -23.85 -0.63
CA LYS A 191 17.75 -24.87 -1.35
C LYS A 191 18.57 -26.01 -1.94
N THR A 192 19.89 -25.86 -2.00
CA THR A 192 20.78 -26.92 -2.53
C THR A 192 21.18 -27.96 -1.47
N VAL A 193 20.70 -27.82 -0.22
CA VAL A 193 21.05 -28.69 0.93
C VAL A 193 19.84 -29.45 1.45
N ILE A 194 18.89 -29.84 0.60
CA ILE A 194 17.87 -30.82 0.97
C ILE A 194 18.05 -32.03 0.06
N TYR A 195 18.87 -32.98 0.53
CA TYR A 195 18.86 -34.38 0.18
C TYR A 195 18.53 -35.19 1.42
#